data_f4c5fab6bbc53fb979d6c60437297edf
#
_entry.id   f4c5fab6bbc53fb979d6c60437297edf
#
_cell.length_a   1.000
_cell.length_b   1.000
_cell.length_c   1.000
_cell.angle_alpha   90.00
_cell.angle_beta   90.00
_cell.angle_gamma   90.00
#
_symmetry.space_group_name_H-M   'P 1'
#
loop_
_entity.id
_entity.type
_entity.pdbx_description
1 polymer ?
#
loop_
_entity_poly.entity_id
_entity_poly.type
_entity_poly.pdbx_seq_one_letter_code
_entity_poly.pdbx_strand_id
1 'polypeptide(L)'
;MSTLPTLVRIETQDLTHAKPGKPSRPISGHTTYQTLESFSAQHGQLSSGVWEATAGAFRSNCAGYVEFCHILEGSCRVVDPDGTSHSFAAGDSFVLPKGFTGHWEVDERVKKVFFIAHTQR
;
A
#
# COMPACT_ATOMS: atom_id res chain seq x y z
N MET A 1 34.52 -6.03 -11.49
CA MET A 1 33.66 -4.92 -11.13
C MET A 1 32.96 -5.18 -9.81
N SER A 2 33.06 -4.25 -8.94
CA SER A 2 32.42 -4.35 -7.64
C SER A 2 31.07 -3.66 -7.66
N THR A 3 30.07 -4.29 -7.09
CA THR A 3 28.77 -3.68 -6.92
C THR A 3 28.47 -3.60 -5.44
N LEU A 4 28.56 -2.40 -4.92
CA LEU A 4 28.19 -2.13 -3.54
C LEU A 4 26.73 -1.69 -3.50
N PRO A 5 25.96 -2.18 -2.52
CA PRO A 5 24.58 -1.72 -2.38
C PRO A 5 24.57 -0.22 -2.13
N THR A 6 23.71 0.47 -2.82
CA THR A 6 23.54 1.91 -2.65
C THR A 6 22.11 2.21 -2.23
N LEU A 7 21.94 3.38 -1.61
CA LEU A 7 20.65 3.85 -1.18
C LEU A 7 19.68 3.97 -2.35
N VAL A 8 18.43 3.64 -2.12
CA VAL A 8 17.33 3.85 -3.08
C VAL A 8 16.38 4.88 -2.47
N ARG A 9 16.10 5.93 -3.21
CA ARG A 9 15.14 6.95 -2.77
C ARG A 9 13.75 6.54 -3.23
N ILE A 10 12.78 6.66 -2.35
CA ILE A 10 11.38 6.43 -2.70
C ILE A 10 10.85 7.74 -3.29
N GLU A 11 10.40 7.70 -4.55
CA GLU A 11 9.80 8.85 -5.20
C GLU A 11 8.38 9.04 -4.69
N THR A 12 8.08 10.19 -4.10
CA THR A 12 6.79 10.43 -3.46
C THR A 12 5.97 11.52 -4.14
N GLN A 13 6.56 12.28 -5.05
CA GLN A 13 5.90 13.46 -5.62
C GLN A 13 5.53 13.28 -7.09
N ASP A 14 6.42 12.77 -7.90
CA ASP A 14 6.20 12.65 -9.34
C ASP A 14 5.67 11.26 -9.66
N LEU A 15 4.36 11.16 -9.87
CA LEU A 15 3.69 9.92 -10.20
C LEU A 15 3.43 9.77 -11.71
N THR A 16 4.17 10.51 -12.53
CA THR A 16 3.98 10.48 -13.99
C THR A 16 4.08 9.05 -14.55
N HIS A 17 4.97 8.24 -14.01
CA HIS A 17 5.19 6.87 -14.49
C HIS A 17 4.51 5.82 -13.61
N ALA A 18 3.58 6.25 -12.75
CA ALA A 18 2.85 5.30 -11.92
C ALA A 18 1.98 4.39 -12.79
N LYS A 19 1.79 3.17 -12.33
CA LYS A 19 0.90 2.22 -12.99
C LYS A 19 -0.52 2.40 -12.46
N PRO A 20 -1.50 2.58 -13.33
CA PRO A 20 -2.89 2.65 -12.89
C PRO A 20 -3.40 1.26 -12.53
N GLY A 21 -4.41 1.24 -11.68
CA GLY A 21 -5.05 0.00 -11.29
C GLY A 21 -6.35 0.27 -10.57
N LYS A 22 -6.97 -0.79 -10.11
CA LYS A 22 -8.20 -0.69 -9.32
C LYS A 22 -8.31 -1.92 -8.44
N PRO A 23 -9.12 -1.85 -7.38
CA PRO A 23 -9.29 -2.98 -6.48
C PRO A 23 -9.84 -4.20 -7.21
N SER A 24 -9.29 -5.36 -6.91
CA SER A 24 -9.84 -6.61 -7.42
C SER A 24 -11.09 -7.03 -6.66
N ARG A 25 -11.30 -6.47 -5.46
CA ARG A 25 -12.44 -6.80 -4.61
C ARG A 25 -13.08 -5.52 -4.06
N PRO A 26 -13.73 -4.73 -4.93
CA PRO A 26 -14.40 -3.51 -4.47
C PRO A 26 -15.60 -3.85 -3.59
N ILE A 27 -15.85 -3.00 -2.61
CA ILE A 27 -17.05 -3.08 -1.76
C ILE A 27 -18.03 -2.00 -2.18
N SER A 28 -17.55 -0.77 -2.34
CA SER A 28 -18.40 0.35 -2.75
C SER A 28 -17.55 1.42 -3.41
N GLY A 29 -18.17 2.25 -4.23
CA GLY A 29 -17.50 3.33 -4.93
C GLY A 29 -16.73 2.83 -6.14
N HIS A 30 -15.93 3.73 -6.72
CA HIS A 30 -15.18 3.48 -7.94
C HIS A 30 -13.70 3.82 -7.72
N THR A 31 -13.09 3.23 -6.71
CA THR A 31 -11.70 3.49 -6.37
C THR A 31 -10.78 3.15 -7.53
N THR A 32 -9.82 4.03 -7.79
CA THR A 32 -8.72 3.75 -8.71
C THR A 32 -7.40 3.93 -7.98
N TYR A 33 -6.37 3.21 -8.44
CA TYR A 33 -5.04 3.23 -7.84
C TYR A 33 -4.03 3.85 -8.80
N GLN A 34 -2.97 4.43 -8.21
CA GLN A 34 -1.74 4.76 -8.92
C GLN A 34 -0.61 4.18 -8.06
N THR A 35 0.22 3.34 -8.64
CA THR A 35 1.33 2.70 -7.91
C THR A 35 2.64 2.97 -8.61
N LEU A 36 3.59 3.55 -7.89
CA LEU A 36 4.94 3.77 -8.40
C LEU A 36 5.92 3.00 -7.52
N GLU A 37 6.48 1.92 -8.09
CA GLU A 37 7.47 1.13 -7.39
C GLU A 37 8.84 1.77 -7.55
N SER A 38 9.54 2.00 -6.44
CA SER A 38 10.88 2.57 -6.44
C SER A 38 11.95 1.53 -6.13
N PHE A 39 11.57 0.42 -5.53
CA PHE A 39 12.52 -0.61 -5.12
C PHE A 39 11.89 -1.98 -5.27
N SER A 40 12.67 -2.91 -5.80
CA SER A 40 12.28 -4.31 -5.89
C SER A 40 13.52 -5.17 -5.76
N ALA A 41 13.42 -6.27 -5.05
CA ALA A 41 14.54 -7.17 -4.84
C ALA A 41 14.05 -8.60 -4.68
N GLN A 42 14.98 -9.56 -4.81
CA GLN A 42 14.72 -10.98 -4.60
C GLN A 42 13.55 -11.48 -5.46
N HIS A 43 13.60 -11.14 -6.76
CA HIS A 43 12.59 -11.56 -7.73
C HIS A 43 11.19 -11.09 -7.35
N GLY A 44 11.11 -9.87 -6.82
CA GLY A 44 9.81 -9.26 -6.47
C GLY A 44 9.30 -9.63 -5.09
N GLN A 45 10.06 -10.39 -4.31
CA GLN A 45 9.62 -10.71 -2.96
C GLN A 45 9.65 -9.51 -2.03
N LEU A 46 10.52 -8.55 -2.34
CA LEU A 46 10.58 -7.28 -1.61
C LEU A 46 10.26 -6.16 -2.58
N SER A 47 9.36 -5.27 -2.19
CA SER A 47 9.06 -4.10 -3.01
C SER A 47 8.67 -2.93 -2.14
N SER A 48 8.95 -1.73 -2.64
CA SER A 48 8.60 -0.51 -1.93
C SER A 48 8.34 0.61 -2.93
N GLY A 49 7.50 1.53 -2.54
CA GLY A 49 7.16 2.65 -3.39
C GLY A 49 6.03 3.47 -2.80
N VAL A 50 5.27 4.12 -3.69
CA VAL A 50 4.13 4.95 -3.34
C VAL A 50 2.87 4.41 -4.00
N TRP A 51 1.78 4.45 -3.27
CA TRP A 51 0.47 4.03 -3.75
C TRP A 51 -0.54 5.09 -3.36
N GLU A 52 -1.40 5.43 -4.29
CA GLU A 52 -2.44 6.43 -4.07
C GLU A 52 -3.77 5.85 -4.50
N ALA A 53 -4.83 6.11 -3.73
CA ALA A 53 -6.16 5.61 -4.03
C ALA A 53 -7.18 6.71 -3.90
N THR A 54 -8.19 6.66 -4.78
CA THR A 54 -9.34 7.56 -4.73
C THR A 54 -10.40 6.99 -3.80
N ALA A 55 -11.52 7.72 -3.65
CA ALA A 55 -12.59 7.36 -2.73
C ALA A 55 -13.21 6.00 -3.04
N GLY A 56 -13.63 5.31 -1.99
CA GLY A 56 -14.33 4.04 -2.07
C GLY A 56 -13.90 3.10 -0.97
N ALA A 57 -14.47 1.90 -0.98
CA ALA A 57 -14.12 0.84 -0.03
C ALA A 57 -13.77 -0.43 -0.80
N PHE A 58 -12.77 -1.15 -0.31
CA PHE A 58 -12.28 -2.32 -1.01
C PHE A 58 -11.60 -3.28 -0.02
N ARG A 59 -11.68 -4.58 -0.31
CA ARG A 59 -11.09 -5.61 0.53
C ARG A 59 -9.59 -5.70 0.31
N SER A 60 -8.89 -6.04 1.37
CA SER A 60 -7.47 -6.31 1.36
C SER A 60 -7.24 -7.79 1.55
N ASN A 61 -6.20 -8.33 0.95
CA ASN A 61 -5.83 -9.72 1.12
C ASN A 61 -4.32 -9.84 1.04
N CYS A 62 -3.68 -9.86 2.20
CA CYS A 62 -2.22 -9.95 2.29
C CYS A 62 -1.76 -11.40 2.32
N ALA A 63 -2.25 -12.20 1.38
CA ALA A 63 -1.88 -13.61 1.31
C ALA A 63 -0.39 -13.76 1.01
N GLY A 64 0.35 -14.28 1.97
CA GLY A 64 1.76 -14.57 1.81
C GLY A 64 2.71 -13.39 1.98
N TYR A 65 2.23 -12.23 2.41
CA TYR A 65 3.11 -11.08 2.59
C TYR A 65 2.69 -10.20 3.77
N VAL A 66 3.65 -9.42 4.23
CA VAL A 66 3.46 -8.38 5.25
C VAL A 66 3.61 -7.04 4.54
N GLU A 67 2.82 -6.06 4.91
CA GLU A 67 2.94 -4.73 4.32
C GLU A 67 3.07 -3.68 5.41
N PHE A 68 4.15 -2.88 5.35
CA PHE A 68 4.29 -1.67 6.15
C PHE A 68 3.74 -0.50 5.35
N CYS A 69 2.92 0.33 6.00
CA CYS A 69 2.30 1.50 5.38
C CYS A 69 2.58 2.75 6.21
N HIS A 70 2.92 3.83 5.50
CA HIS A 70 3.05 5.15 6.12
C HIS A 70 2.25 6.13 5.29
N ILE A 71 1.27 6.80 5.92
CA ILE A 71 0.39 7.71 5.20
C ILE A 71 1.11 9.05 5.00
N LEU A 72 1.18 9.47 3.73
CA LEU A 72 1.80 10.75 3.33
C LEU A 72 0.77 11.86 3.23
N GLU A 73 -0.39 11.57 2.66
CA GLU A 73 -1.43 12.57 2.37
C GLU A 73 -2.79 11.92 2.49
N GLY A 74 -3.78 12.72 2.87
CA GLY A 74 -5.15 12.23 2.97
C GLY A 74 -5.38 11.41 4.22
N SER A 75 -6.39 10.57 4.16
CA SER A 75 -6.79 9.75 5.30
C SER A 75 -7.53 8.51 4.84
N CYS A 76 -7.61 7.55 5.72
CA CYS A 76 -8.35 6.32 5.46
C CYS A 76 -8.74 5.66 6.78
N ARG A 77 -9.63 4.68 6.68
CA ARG A 77 -9.89 3.74 7.76
C ARG A 77 -9.50 2.37 7.27
N VAL A 78 -8.88 1.59 8.13
CA VAL A 78 -8.60 0.18 7.84
C VAL A 78 -9.34 -0.62 8.91
N VAL A 79 -10.12 -1.58 8.45
CA VAL A 79 -11.03 -2.32 9.32
C VAL A 79 -10.56 -3.76 9.40
N ASP A 80 -10.34 -4.23 10.63
CA ASP A 80 -9.93 -5.61 10.88
C ASP A 80 -11.04 -6.59 10.49
N PRO A 81 -10.71 -7.87 10.28
CA PRO A 81 -11.73 -8.86 9.96
C PRO A 81 -12.84 -8.97 11.01
N ASP A 82 -12.56 -8.59 12.27
CA ASP A 82 -13.56 -8.63 13.34
C ASP A 82 -14.41 -7.36 13.38
N GLY A 83 -14.21 -6.42 12.47
CA GLY A 83 -14.99 -5.19 12.41
C GLY A 83 -14.39 -4.00 13.14
N THR A 84 -13.25 -4.19 13.83
CA THR A 84 -12.60 -3.06 14.52
C THR A 84 -12.04 -2.09 13.49
N SER A 85 -12.44 -0.83 13.57
CA SER A 85 -12.02 0.21 12.63
C SER A 85 -10.90 1.06 13.22
N HIS A 86 -9.87 1.31 12.40
CA HIS A 86 -8.74 2.15 12.76
C HIS A 86 -8.66 3.29 11.77
N SER A 87 -8.51 4.52 12.25
CA SER A 87 -8.40 5.71 11.41
C SER A 87 -6.96 6.17 11.32
N PHE A 88 -6.52 6.49 10.11
CA PHE A 88 -5.16 6.94 9.85
C PHE A 88 -5.17 8.19 8.99
N ALA A 89 -4.21 9.07 9.24
CA ALA A 89 -4.03 10.30 8.48
C ALA A 89 -2.55 10.52 8.25
N ALA A 90 -2.21 11.60 7.54
CA ALA A 90 -0.82 11.91 7.22
C ALA A 90 0.05 11.86 8.47
N GLY A 91 1.16 11.13 8.39
CA GLY A 91 2.09 10.94 9.49
C GLY A 91 1.91 9.64 10.27
N ASP A 92 0.78 8.95 10.07
CA ASP A 92 0.52 7.69 10.75
C ASP A 92 1.13 6.52 10.00
N SER A 93 1.53 5.50 10.75
CA SER A 93 2.11 4.28 10.19
C SER A 93 1.44 3.07 10.79
N PHE A 94 1.37 2.00 10.01
CA PHE A 94 0.81 0.74 10.50
C PHE A 94 1.34 -0.43 9.68
N VAL A 95 1.13 -1.62 10.18
CA VAL A 95 1.52 -2.86 9.50
C VAL A 95 0.27 -3.70 9.27
N LEU A 96 0.13 -4.18 8.04
CA LEU A 96 -0.85 -5.21 7.71
C LEU A 96 -0.09 -6.54 7.78
N PRO A 97 -0.39 -7.37 8.79
CA PRO A 97 0.34 -8.63 8.94
C PRO A 97 -0.03 -9.63 7.86
N LYS A 98 0.82 -10.61 7.68
CA LYS A 98 0.57 -11.69 6.74
C LYS A 98 -0.78 -12.33 7.02
N GLY A 99 -1.58 -12.47 5.98
CA GLY A 99 -2.92 -13.06 6.10
C GLY A 99 -4.02 -12.07 6.42
N PHE A 100 -3.71 -10.79 6.54
CA PHE A 100 -4.73 -9.78 6.83
C PHE A 100 -5.80 -9.79 5.73
N THR A 101 -7.08 -9.88 6.12
CA THR A 101 -8.21 -9.96 5.19
C THR A 101 -9.28 -8.91 5.44
N GLY A 102 -8.96 -7.86 6.18
CA GLY A 102 -9.90 -6.77 6.40
C GLY A 102 -10.14 -5.93 5.16
N HIS A 103 -10.54 -4.68 5.36
CA HIS A 103 -10.82 -3.80 4.23
C HIS A 103 -10.40 -2.36 4.52
N TRP A 104 -10.30 -1.58 3.44
CA TRP A 104 -9.98 -0.15 3.48
C TRP A 104 -11.23 0.65 3.14
N GLU A 105 -11.35 1.82 3.78
CA GLU A 105 -12.38 2.80 3.47
C GLU A 105 -11.69 4.14 3.28
N VAL A 106 -11.86 4.73 2.11
CA VAL A 106 -11.24 6.01 1.73
C VAL A 106 -12.36 6.98 1.41
N ASP A 107 -12.45 8.09 2.17
CA ASP A 107 -13.51 9.07 1.98
C ASP A 107 -13.26 9.95 0.76
N GLU A 108 -12.03 10.40 0.55
CA GLU A 108 -11.67 11.24 -0.59
C GLU A 108 -10.48 10.70 -1.33
N ARG A 109 -9.34 10.62 -0.65
CA ARG A 109 -8.08 10.21 -1.26
C ARG A 109 -7.08 9.86 -0.17
N VAL A 110 -6.22 8.91 -0.45
CA VAL A 110 -5.12 8.57 0.46
C VAL A 110 -3.88 8.25 -0.37
N LYS A 111 -2.73 8.66 0.14
CA LYS A 111 -1.42 8.38 -0.47
C LYS A 111 -0.51 7.82 0.62
N LYS A 112 0.15 6.71 0.31
CA LYS A 112 1.03 6.07 1.28
C LYS A 112 2.36 5.66 0.65
N VAL A 113 3.40 5.58 1.49
CA VAL A 113 4.59 4.81 1.18
C VAL A 113 4.34 3.40 1.69
N PHE A 114 4.75 2.40 0.94
CA PHE A 114 4.60 1.00 1.36
C PHE A 114 5.92 0.26 1.26
N PHE A 115 6.05 -0.80 2.06
CA PHE A 115 7.09 -1.79 1.90
C PHE A 115 6.43 -3.16 2.09
N ILE A 116 6.55 -4.00 1.06
CA ILE A 116 5.95 -5.33 1.05
C ILE A 116 7.05 -6.36 1.08
N ALA A 117 6.91 -7.33 1.98
CA ALA A 117 7.83 -8.46 2.07
C ALA A 117 7.02 -9.75 1.98
N HIS A 118 7.25 -10.52 0.92
CA HIS A 118 6.62 -11.82 0.78
C HIS A 118 7.37 -12.82 1.64
N THR A 119 6.65 -13.52 2.49
CA THR A 119 7.22 -14.46 3.45
C THR A 119 6.67 -15.84 3.15
N GLN A 120 7.00 -16.30 1.98
CA GLN A 120 6.56 -17.60 1.53
C GLN A 120 7.22 -18.67 2.33
N ARG A 121 6.45 -19.63 2.67
CA ARG A 121 7.00 -20.80 3.11
C ARG A 121 6.50 -21.49 4.02
#